data_95bcb2de18fbbbb16572941d6272aee6
#
_entry.id   95bcb2de18fbbbb16572941d6272aee6
#
_cell.length_a   1.000
_cell.length_b   1.000
_cell.length_c   1.000
_cell.angle_alpha   90.00
_cell.angle_beta   90.00
_cell.angle_gamma   90.00
#
_symmetry.space_group_name_H-M   'P 1'
#
loop_
_entity.id
_entity.type
_entity.pdbx_description
1 polymer ?
#
loop_
_entity_poly.entity_id
_entity_poly.type
_entity_poly.pdbx_seq_one_letter_code
_entity_poly.pdbx_strand_id
1 'polypeptide(L)'
;FKVASMGSCCEDLYSFALAAGPRFTDYLRDMGYPYFEPGTETFWQPMSLLLNVDRIDVPILIQAGDSEYEGSLDVIETFSHNDKAIELYVFPDESHVKWQPAHRLAMYERVTEWFEFWLMGRMNCDPSHERQYARWRAMEGGLSRQRLRCYAGPSAGP
;
A
#
# COMPACT_ATOMS: atom_id res chain seq x y z
N PHE A 1 -10.35 -4.43 9.90
CA PHE A 1 -10.20 -4.52 8.43
C PHE A 1 -9.67 -5.91 8.08
N LYS A 2 -9.91 -6.37 6.83
CA LYS A 2 -9.39 -7.65 6.33
C LYS A 2 -8.38 -7.46 5.18
N VAL A 3 -8.38 -6.30 4.56
CA VAL A 3 -7.50 -5.92 3.45
C VAL A 3 -7.52 -4.40 3.31
N ALA A 4 -6.44 -3.81 2.82
CA ALA A 4 -6.33 -2.37 2.58
C ALA A 4 -5.73 -2.07 1.21
N SER A 5 -6.08 -0.90 0.67
CA SER A 5 -5.41 -0.32 -0.50
C SER A 5 -5.26 1.19 -0.29
N MET A 6 -4.10 1.70 -0.66
CA MET A 6 -3.72 3.10 -0.55
C MET A 6 -3.32 3.61 -1.94
N GLY A 7 -3.86 4.75 -2.35
CA GLY A 7 -3.71 5.27 -3.72
C GLY A 7 -2.57 6.28 -3.90
N SER A 8 -1.71 6.46 -2.91
CA SER A 8 -0.66 7.47 -2.89
C SER A 8 0.43 7.10 -1.88
N CYS A 9 1.41 8.00 -1.65
CA CYS A 9 2.45 7.83 -0.64
C CYS A 9 2.00 8.24 0.76
N CYS A 10 2.96 8.18 1.64
CA CYS A 10 2.96 8.87 2.94
C CYS A 10 2.00 8.25 3.95
N GLU A 11 1.92 6.92 3.90
CA GLU A 11 1.02 6.08 4.69
C GLU A 11 1.36 6.12 6.19
N ASP A 12 2.63 6.36 6.50
CA ASP A 12 3.10 6.53 7.88
C ASP A 12 3.31 8.01 8.19
N LEU A 13 2.44 8.60 8.99
CA LEU A 13 2.52 10.01 9.31
C LEU A 13 3.79 10.36 10.09
N TYR A 14 4.30 9.44 10.90
CA TYR A 14 5.51 9.65 11.69
C TYR A 14 6.75 9.78 10.79
N SER A 15 6.99 8.82 9.92
CA SER A 15 8.13 8.86 9.00
C SER A 15 8.01 9.98 7.97
N PHE A 16 6.80 10.21 7.47
CA PHE A 16 6.55 11.30 6.54
C PHE A 16 6.85 12.67 7.16
N ALA A 17 6.42 12.90 8.39
CA ALA A 17 6.68 14.17 9.07
C ALA A 17 8.18 14.39 9.31
N LEU A 18 8.95 13.32 9.60
CA LEU A 18 10.41 13.41 9.70
C LEU A 18 11.08 13.75 8.35
N ALA A 19 10.60 13.16 7.26
CA ALA A 19 11.15 13.34 5.92
C ALA A 19 10.76 14.67 5.26
N ALA A 20 9.56 15.18 5.54
CA ALA A 20 8.99 16.38 4.91
C ALA A 20 9.66 17.69 5.34
N GLY A 21 10.49 17.64 6.38
CA GLY A 21 11.33 18.76 6.81
C GLY A 21 10.63 19.80 7.69
N PRO A 22 11.39 20.86 8.09
CA PRO A 22 10.97 21.78 9.15
C PRO A 22 9.63 22.51 8.92
N ARG A 23 9.35 22.88 7.66
CA ARG A 23 8.10 23.58 7.33
C ARG A 23 6.85 22.74 7.63
N PHE A 24 6.95 21.45 7.37
CA PHE A 24 5.83 20.54 7.63
C PHE A 24 5.69 20.24 9.13
N THR A 25 6.80 20.07 9.83
CA THR A 25 6.77 19.88 11.28
C THR A 25 6.27 21.13 12.02
N ASP A 26 6.62 22.33 11.56
CA ASP A 26 6.05 23.58 12.09
C ASP A 26 4.53 23.66 11.84
N TYR A 27 4.06 23.29 10.66
CA TYR A 27 2.63 23.22 10.34
C TYR A 27 1.90 22.21 11.25
N LEU A 28 2.46 21.02 11.49
CA LEU A 28 1.89 20.05 12.41
C LEU A 28 1.83 20.59 13.85
N ARG A 29 2.87 21.29 14.28
CA ARG A 29 2.89 21.94 15.59
C ARG A 29 1.78 22.99 15.75
N ASP A 30 1.56 23.80 14.71
CA ASP A 30 0.47 24.79 14.71
C ASP A 30 -0.91 24.14 14.79
N MET A 31 -1.04 22.88 14.36
CA MET A 31 -2.23 22.05 14.57
C MET A 31 -2.28 21.33 15.92
N GLY A 32 -1.29 21.55 16.79
CA GLY A 32 -1.23 20.95 18.12
C GLY A 32 -0.51 19.60 18.22
N TYR A 33 0.22 19.19 17.18
CA TYR A 33 1.06 18.00 17.22
C TYR A 33 2.38 18.29 17.95
N PRO A 34 2.90 17.39 18.79
CA PRO A 34 4.19 17.59 19.43
C PRO A 34 5.33 17.43 18.43
N TYR A 35 6.50 18.00 18.76
CA TYR A 35 7.72 17.66 18.06
C TYR A 35 8.12 16.17 18.26
N PHE A 36 9.00 15.69 17.38
CA PHE A 36 9.64 14.37 17.52
C PHE A 36 10.77 14.49 18.56
N GLU A 37 10.46 14.28 19.81
CA GLU A 37 11.39 14.34 20.93
C GLU A 37 11.11 13.23 21.94
N PRO A 38 12.06 12.83 22.77
CA PRO A 38 11.85 11.83 23.80
C PRO A 38 10.62 12.13 24.65
N GLY A 39 9.74 11.15 24.79
CA GLY A 39 8.49 11.28 25.55
C GLY A 39 7.23 11.56 24.71
N THR A 40 7.38 11.78 23.38
CA THR A 40 6.23 11.99 22.47
C THR A 40 5.83 10.74 21.69
N GLU A 41 6.50 9.61 21.90
CA GLU A 41 6.26 8.35 21.18
C GLU A 41 4.83 7.85 21.32
N THR A 42 4.24 7.98 22.48
CA THR A 42 2.85 7.57 22.76
C THR A 42 1.82 8.37 21.96
N PHE A 43 2.15 9.60 21.58
CA PHE A 43 1.32 10.42 20.70
C PHE A 43 1.40 9.94 19.24
N TRP A 44 2.62 9.64 18.77
CA TRP A 44 2.85 9.27 17.38
C TRP A 44 2.50 7.81 17.07
N GLN A 45 2.67 6.92 18.03
CA GLN A 45 2.44 5.48 17.86
C GLN A 45 1.09 5.14 17.21
N PRO A 46 -0.08 5.70 17.58
CA PRO A 46 -1.35 5.34 16.96
C PRO A 46 -1.47 5.72 15.48
N MET A 47 -0.60 6.60 14.99
CA MET A 47 -0.61 7.12 13.61
C MET A 47 0.51 6.54 12.75
N SER A 48 1.30 5.64 13.29
CA SER A 48 2.43 5.02 12.60
C SER A 48 2.15 3.56 12.25
N LEU A 49 2.23 3.21 10.99
CA LEU A 49 2.23 1.82 10.52
C LEU A 49 3.49 1.10 10.96
N LEU A 50 4.63 1.79 10.94
CA LEU A 50 5.94 1.26 11.31
C LEU A 50 5.98 0.80 12.77
N LEU A 51 5.47 1.64 13.67
CA LEU A 51 5.46 1.35 15.11
C LEU A 51 4.37 0.33 15.53
N ASN A 52 3.52 -0.10 14.60
CA ASN A 52 2.44 -1.07 14.84
C ASN A 52 2.49 -2.26 13.89
N VAL A 53 3.61 -2.51 13.21
CA VAL A 53 3.74 -3.58 12.22
C VAL A 53 3.39 -4.96 12.82
N ASP A 54 3.71 -5.20 14.08
CA ASP A 54 3.40 -6.41 14.82
C ASP A 54 1.88 -6.65 15.00
N ARG A 55 1.08 -5.58 14.97
CA ARG A 55 -0.38 -5.59 15.17
C ARG A 55 -1.18 -5.56 13.87
N ILE A 56 -0.49 -5.40 12.74
CA ILE A 56 -1.14 -5.25 11.43
C ILE A 56 -0.90 -6.53 10.65
N ASP A 57 -1.96 -7.33 10.48
CA ASP A 57 -1.95 -8.60 9.74
C ASP A 57 -2.78 -8.53 8.45
N VAL A 58 -3.22 -7.33 8.06
CA VAL A 58 -4.00 -7.16 6.84
C VAL A 58 -3.10 -6.96 5.63
N PRO A 59 -3.39 -7.59 4.48
CA PRO A 59 -2.68 -7.30 3.24
C PRO A 59 -2.87 -5.85 2.81
N ILE A 60 -1.77 -5.19 2.44
CA ILE A 60 -1.75 -3.77 2.05
C ILE A 60 -1.24 -3.64 0.61
N LEU A 61 -2.02 -2.97 -0.25
CA LEU A 61 -1.59 -2.53 -1.57
C LEU A 61 -1.35 -1.03 -1.56
N ILE A 62 -0.15 -0.60 -1.95
CA ILE A 62 0.20 0.81 -2.14
C ILE A 62 0.38 1.06 -3.64
N GLN A 63 -0.20 2.15 -4.17
CA GLN A 63 -0.12 2.53 -5.58
C GLN A 63 0.29 4.00 -5.70
N ALA A 64 1.58 4.24 -5.83
CA ALA A 64 2.19 5.58 -5.85
C ALA A 64 2.60 6.03 -7.25
N GLY A 65 2.75 7.35 -7.46
CA GLY A 65 3.46 7.91 -8.60
C GLY A 65 4.98 7.84 -8.38
N ASP A 66 5.76 7.91 -9.46
CA ASP A 66 7.23 7.90 -9.37
C ASP A 66 7.82 9.14 -8.70
N SER A 67 7.06 10.23 -8.61
CA SER A 67 7.47 11.43 -7.88
C SER A 67 7.36 11.31 -6.35
N GLU A 68 6.74 10.25 -5.83
CA GLU A 68 6.39 10.16 -4.41
C GLU A 68 6.61 8.78 -3.77
N TYR A 69 6.88 7.73 -4.57
CA TYR A 69 6.97 6.35 -4.05
C TYR A 69 8.04 6.16 -2.98
N GLU A 70 9.10 7.00 -2.99
CA GLU A 70 10.17 6.95 -1.99
C GLU A 70 9.63 7.12 -0.56
N GLY A 71 8.52 7.86 -0.41
CA GLY A 71 7.84 8.04 0.87
C GLY A 71 7.10 6.80 1.39
N SER A 72 7.09 5.69 0.64
CA SER A 72 6.48 4.42 1.04
C SER A 72 7.53 3.33 1.30
N LEU A 73 8.83 3.58 1.02
CA LEU A 73 9.86 2.55 1.06
C LEU A 73 10.12 2.02 2.47
N ASP A 74 10.05 2.86 3.48
CA ASP A 74 10.21 2.47 4.88
C ASP A 74 9.09 1.54 5.35
N VAL A 75 7.85 1.81 4.93
CA VAL A 75 6.69 0.94 5.22
C VAL A 75 6.85 -0.39 4.50
N ILE A 76 7.20 -0.37 3.20
CA ILE A 76 7.43 -1.59 2.40
C ILE A 76 8.52 -2.46 3.04
N GLU A 77 9.66 -1.88 3.38
CA GLU A 77 10.77 -2.61 3.97
C GLU A 77 10.40 -3.20 5.34
N THR A 78 9.79 -2.39 6.20
CA THR A 78 9.40 -2.82 7.53
C THR A 78 8.39 -3.97 7.49
N PHE A 79 7.36 -3.85 6.65
CA PHE A 79 6.34 -4.90 6.51
C PHE A 79 6.90 -6.16 5.88
N SER A 80 7.71 -6.04 4.83
CA SER A 80 8.35 -7.18 4.16
C SER A 80 9.30 -7.92 5.10
N HIS A 81 10.09 -7.20 5.90
CA HIS A 81 11.01 -7.78 6.89
C HIS A 81 10.27 -8.55 8.01
N ASN A 82 9.03 -8.18 8.28
CA ASN A 82 8.17 -8.83 9.27
C ASN A 82 7.20 -9.85 8.64
N ASP A 83 7.46 -10.34 7.43
CA ASP A 83 6.64 -11.32 6.71
C ASP A 83 5.17 -10.90 6.54
N LYS A 84 4.90 -9.59 6.48
CA LYS A 84 3.55 -9.06 6.25
C LYS A 84 3.27 -8.92 4.77
N ALA A 85 2.03 -9.19 4.37
CA ALA A 85 1.60 -9.07 2.99
C ALA A 85 1.48 -7.59 2.59
N ILE A 86 2.44 -7.11 1.80
CA ILE A 86 2.46 -5.74 1.28
C ILE A 86 2.99 -5.70 -0.14
N GLU A 87 2.37 -4.89 -1.00
CA GLU A 87 2.86 -4.63 -2.36
C GLU A 87 2.86 -3.14 -2.66
N LEU A 88 3.95 -2.64 -3.23
CA LEU A 88 4.05 -1.31 -3.82
C LEU A 88 4.00 -1.43 -5.35
N TYR A 89 3.13 -0.64 -5.97
CA TYR A 89 3.09 -0.45 -7.40
C TYR A 89 3.37 1.01 -7.76
N VAL A 90 4.37 1.24 -8.61
CA VAL A 90 4.78 2.59 -9.01
C VAL A 90 4.35 2.86 -10.45
N PHE A 91 3.66 3.98 -10.65
CA PHE A 91 3.26 4.46 -11.97
C PHE A 91 4.27 5.50 -12.46
N PRO A 92 4.95 5.25 -13.60
CA PRO A 92 5.93 6.18 -14.15
C PRO A 92 5.26 7.47 -14.66
N ASP A 93 5.98 8.58 -14.58
CA ASP A 93 5.53 9.91 -15.04
C ASP A 93 4.19 10.35 -14.41
N GLU A 94 3.95 9.96 -13.15
CA GLU A 94 2.76 10.32 -12.38
C GLU A 94 3.13 11.02 -11.08
N SER A 95 2.21 11.87 -10.64
CA SER A 95 2.27 12.52 -9.34
C SER A 95 1.23 11.93 -8.38
N HIS A 96 0.97 12.63 -7.28
CA HIS A 96 -0.03 12.26 -6.29
C HIS A 96 -1.40 11.93 -6.92
N VAL A 97 -1.84 12.73 -7.87
CA VAL A 97 -3.03 12.45 -8.69
C VAL A 97 -2.57 11.88 -10.03
N LYS A 98 -2.97 10.65 -10.31
CA LYS A 98 -2.64 10.00 -11.59
C LYS A 98 -3.46 10.63 -12.70
N TRP A 99 -2.79 11.18 -13.71
CA TRP A 99 -3.42 11.93 -14.81
C TRP A 99 -3.66 11.09 -16.06
N GLN A 100 -2.77 10.14 -16.32
CA GLN A 100 -2.87 9.31 -17.52
C GLN A 100 -4.05 8.34 -17.41
N PRO A 101 -4.99 8.32 -18.38
CA PRO A 101 -6.18 7.47 -18.31
C PRO A 101 -5.85 5.98 -18.18
N ALA A 102 -4.79 5.51 -18.87
CA ALA A 102 -4.34 4.12 -18.80
C ALA A 102 -3.85 3.74 -17.38
N HIS A 103 -3.12 4.62 -16.71
CA HIS A 103 -2.66 4.41 -15.33
C HIS A 103 -3.83 4.42 -14.34
N ARG A 104 -4.80 5.31 -14.54
CA ARG A 104 -6.01 5.33 -13.71
C ARG A 104 -6.82 4.04 -13.85
N LEU A 105 -6.99 3.54 -15.07
CA LEU A 105 -7.64 2.27 -15.30
C LEU A 105 -6.88 1.13 -14.61
N ALA A 106 -5.59 1.01 -14.85
CA ALA A 106 -4.75 -0.02 -14.24
C ALA A 106 -4.75 0.03 -12.71
N MET A 107 -4.81 1.23 -12.12
CA MET A 107 -4.95 1.42 -10.67
C MET A 107 -6.27 0.85 -10.15
N TYR A 108 -7.39 1.16 -10.81
CA TYR A 108 -8.71 0.67 -10.40
C TYR A 108 -8.86 -0.84 -10.60
N GLU A 109 -8.37 -1.38 -11.71
CA GLU A 109 -8.37 -2.82 -11.96
C GLU A 109 -7.58 -3.56 -10.89
N ARG A 110 -6.36 -3.10 -10.55
CA ARG A 110 -5.53 -3.73 -9.52
C ARG A 110 -6.15 -3.66 -8.14
N VAL A 111 -6.77 -2.55 -7.75
CA VAL A 111 -7.50 -2.45 -6.47
C VAL A 111 -8.64 -3.47 -6.43
N THR A 112 -9.40 -3.59 -7.51
CA THR A 112 -10.52 -4.55 -7.59
C THR A 112 -9.99 -5.97 -7.47
N GLU A 113 -8.96 -6.32 -8.25
CA GLU A 113 -8.32 -7.64 -8.21
C GLU A 113 -7.69 -7.95 -6.86
N TRP A 114 -7.08 -6.95 -6.19
CA TRP A 114 -6.54 -7.09 -4.84
C TRP A 114 -7.63 -7.48 -3.84
N PHE A 115 -8.75 -6.77 -3.84
CA PHE A 115 -9.88 -7.10 -2.97
C PHE A 115 -10.53 -8.44 -3.32
N GLU A 116 -10.69 -8.77 -4.59
CA GLU A 116 -11.22 -10.07 -5.01
C GLU A 116 -10.33 -11.23 -4.59
N PHE A 117 -9.00 -11.08 -4.72
CA PHE A 117 -8.04 -12.08 -4.31
C PHE A 117 -8.10 -12.33 -2.80
N TRP A 118 -7.93 -11.30 -1.99
CA TRP A 118 -7.83 -11.45 -0.55
C TRP A 118 -9.16 -11.68 0.17
N LEU A 119 -10.27 -11.18 -0.34
CA LEU A 119 -11.57 -11.31 0.31
C LEU A 119 -12.40 -12.48 -0.23
N MET A 120 -12.28 -12.78 -1.51
CA MET A 120 -13.18 -13.71 -2.20
C MET A 120 -12.46 -14.96 -2.73
N GLY A 121 -11.13 -15.02 -2.68
CA GLY A 121 -10.35 -16.10 -3.28
C GLY A 121 -10.54 -16.19 -4.79
N ARG A 122 -10.66 -15.03 -5.48
CA ARG A 122 -10.86 -14.94 -6.92
C ARG A 122 -9.62 -14.35 -7.59
N MET A 123 -9.32 -14.81 -8.79
CA MET A 123 -8.21 -14.27 -9.58
C MET A 123 -8.57 -14.20 -11.06
N ASN A 124 -8.11 -13.16 -11.72
CA ASN A 124 -8.14 -13.09 -13.18
C ASN A 124 -7.08 -14.06 -13.74
N CYS A 125 -7.51 -15.03 -14.53
CA CYS A 125 -6.62 -16.05 -15.11
C CYS A 125 -6.12 -15.69 -16.52
N ASP A 126 -6.24 -14.43 -16.93
CA ASP A 126 -5.56 -13.95 -18.12
C ASP A 126 -4.03 -14.06 -17.91
N PRO A 127 -3.26 -14.62 -18.88
CA PRO A 127 -1.82 -14.76 -18.75
C PRO A 127 -1.05 -13.46 -18.47
N SER A 128 -1.58 -12.30 -18.86
CA SER A 128 -0.98 -11.00 -18.58
C SER A 128 -0.92 -10.66 -17.07
N HIS A 129 -1.79 -11.27 -16.27
CA HIS A 129 -1.88 -11.07 -14.82
C HIS A 129 -1.11 -12.12 -14.00
N GLU A 130 -0.52 -13.14 -14.64
CA GLU A 130 0.14 -14.24 -13.94
C GLU A 130 1.21 -13.80 -12.96
N ARG A 131 2.06 -12.84 -13.36
CA ARG A 131 3.13 -12.33 -12.49
C ARG A 131 2.60 -11.62 -11.24
N GLN A 132 1.50 -10.89 -11.36
CA GLN A 132 0.85 -10.21 -10.24
C GLN A 132 0.34 -11.24 -9.23
N TYR A 133 -0.45 -12.20 -9.69
CA TYR A 133 -0.98 -13.24 -8.80
C TYR A 133 0.07 -14.18 -8.25
N ALA A 134 1.18 -14.41 -8.95
CA ALA A 134 2.30 -15.17 -8.41
C ALA A 134 2.92 -14.48 -7.19
N ARG A 135 3.09 -13.15 -7.22
CA ARG A 135 3.56 -12.37 -6.05
C ARG A 135 2.56 -12.44 -4.90
N TRP A 136 1.26 -12.23 -5.18
CA TRP A 136 0.23 -12.26 -4.14
C TRP A 136 0.11 -13.62 -3.47
N ARG A 137 0.22 -14.72 -4.22
CA ARG A 137 0.28 -16.07 -3.66
C ARG A 137 1.51 -16.31 -2.78
N ALA A 138 2.63 -15.71 -3.14
CA ALA A 138 3.84 -15.82 -2.33
C ALA A 138 3.69 -15.11 -0.98
N MET A 139 2.87 -14.06 -0.90
CA MET A 139 2.57 -13.33 0.34
C MET A 139 1.56 -14.06 1.23
N GLU A 140 0.78 -15.03 0.70
CA GLU A 140 -0.21 -15.79 1.49
C GLU A 140 0.40 -16.63 2.62
N GLY A 141 1.65 -16.89 2.61
CA GLY A 141 2.60 -17.52 3.55
C GLY A 141 2.12 -18.36 4.75
N GLY A 142 0.85 -18.37 5.04
CA GLY A 142 0.22 -19.01 6.21
C GLY A 142 -1.24 -18.64 6.38
N LEU A 143 -1.70 -17.62 5.69
CA LEU A 143 -3.10 -17.27 5.64
C LEU A 143 -3.80 -18.29 4.74
N SER A 144 -4.70 -19.06 5.32
CA SER A 144 -5.62 -20.04 4.71
C SER A 144 -5.49 -20.17 3.18
N ARG A 145 -5.06 -21.33 2.69
CA ARG A 145 -5.15 -21.74 1.29
C ARG A 145 -6.61 -21.77 0.83
N GLN A 146 -7.21 -20.59 0.63
CA GLN A 146 -8.48 -20.53 -0.09
C GLN A 146 -8.26 -21.09 -1.49
N ARG A 147 -9.17 -21.98 -1.93
CA ARG A 147 -9.16 -22.44 -3.31
C ARG A 147 -9.45 -21.24 -4.20
N LEU A 148 -8.41 -20.69 -4.83
CA LEU A 148 -8.53 -19.60 -5.78
C LEU A 148 -9.41 -20.04 -6.95
N ARG A 149 -10.37 -19.20 -7.32
CA ARG A 149 -11.29 -19.44 -8.44
C ARG A 149 -10.94 -18.49 -9.56
N CYS A 150 -10.67 -19.05 -10.74
CA CYS A 150 -10.49 -18.25 -11.95
C CYS A 150 -11.78 -17.55 -12.38
N TYR A 151 -11.64 -16.31 -12.80
CA TYR A 151 -12.63 -15.68 -13.66
C TYR A 151 -11.93 -15.13 -14.92
N ALA A 152 -12.66 -15.06 -16.03
CA ALA A 152 -12.19 -14.31 -17.19
C ALA A 152 -12.54 -12.84 -16.93
N GLY A 153 -11.54 -11.98 -16.84
CA GLY A 153 -11.74 -10.54 -16.83
C GLY A 153 -12.50 -10.08 -18.08
N PRO A 154 -13.06 -8.87 -18.08
CA PRO A 154 -13.59 -8.31 -19.31
C PRO A 154 -12.46 -8.33 -20.35
N SER A 155 -12.66 -9.09 -21.43
CA SER A 155 -11.72 -9.09 -22.54
C SER A 155 -11.51 -7.65 -22.97
N ALA A 156 -10.27 -7.17 -22.98
CA ALA A 156 -9.95 -5.92 -23.63
C ALA A 156 -10.52 -6.03 -25.06
N GLY A 157 -11.54 -5.27 -25.34
CA GLY A 157 -12.13 -5.21 -26.68
C GLY A 157 -11.09 -4.79 -27.70
N PRO A 158 -11.30 -5.13 -28.96
CA PRO A 158 -10.35 -4.85 -30.03
C PRO A 158 -10.06 -3.37 -30.17
#